data_0df27128f6b7932bb12be3600b3572f9
#
_entry.id   0df27128f6b7932bb12be3600b3572f9
#
_cell.length_a   1.000
_cell.length_b   1.000
_cell.length_c   1.000
_cell.angle_alpha   90.00
_cell.angle_beta   90.00
_cell.angle_gamma   90.00
#
_symmetry.space_group_name_H-M   'P 1'
#
loop_
_entity.id
_entity.type
_entity.pdbx_description
1 polymer ?
#
loop_
_entity_poly.entity_id
_entity_poly.type
_entity_poly.pdbx_seq_one_letter_code
_entity_poly.pdbx_strand_id
1 'polypeptide(L)'
;GLGKTVQAIGAAELLRRHKFVESILVVCPTSLKYQWKSEIERFTGADVMIVEGVVTKRALMYNEPTTYKIVSYHTMANDVRYLGHIDADMVIMDEVQRLKNWNTIIATAARRINARYTVALSGTPLENKLEEFYSVMELIDQYCLGPYYEFRNKYIVTDSTAKVISYKNLNDIGKKASERLIR
;
A
#
# COMPACT_ATOMS: atom_id res chain seq x y z
N GLY A 1 -14.58 13.17 1.57
CA GLY A 1 -13.89 12.25 0.73
C GLY A 1 -13.80 12.66 -0.72
N LEU A 2 -12.59 12.57 -1.29
CA LEU A 2 -12.30 12.95 -2.68
C LEU A 2 -12.59 11.81 -3.69
N GLY A 3 -13.43 10.82 -3.33
CA GLY A 3 -13.75 9.69 -4.22
C GLY A 3 -12.60 8.71 -4.46
N LYS A 4 -11.54 8.71 -3.61
CA LYS A 4 -10.36 7.83 -3.74
C LYS A 4 -10.71 6.35 -3.88
N THR A 5 -11.64 5.86 -3.09
CA THR A 5 -12.09 4.45 -3.13
C THR A 5 -12.64 4.11 -4.51
N VAL A 6 -13.53 4.95 -5.05
CA VAL A 6 -14.13 4.74 -6.37
C VAL A 6 -13.08 4.81 -7.49
N GLN A 7 -12.12 5.72 -7.39
CA GLN A 7 -11.02 5.82 -8.35
C GLN A 7 -10.14 4.56 -8.32
N ALA A 8 -9.81 4.03 -7.13
CA ALA A 8 -9.03 2.82 -6.99
C ALA A 8 -9.77 1.58 -7.53
N ILE A 9 -11.08 1.46 -7.23
CA ILE A 9 -11.94 0.40 -7.79
C ILE A 9 -11.99 0.53 -9.31
N GLY A 10 -12.18 1.74 -9.85
CA GLY A 10 -12.21 1.98 -11.30
C GLY A 10 -10.89 1.59 -12.00
N ALA A 11 -9.75 1.92 -11.40
CA ALA A 11 -8.44 1.51 -11.92
C ALA A 11 -8.27 -0.02 -11.89
N ALA A 12 -8.66 -0.67 -10.79
CA ALA A 12 -8.61 -2.12 -10.67
C ALA A 12 -9.49 -2.81 -11.71
N GLU A 13 -10.74 -2.33 -11.91
CA GLU A 13 -11.65 -2.88 -12.90
C GLU A 13 -11.17 -2.66 -14.35
N LEU A 14 -10.51 -1.53 -14.61
CA LEU A 14 -9.91 -1.29 -15.92
C LEU A 14 -8.84 -2.34 -16.22
N LEU A 15 -7.93 -2.58 -15.26
CA LEU A 15 -6.88 -3.60 -15.41
C LEU A 15 -7.47 -5.01 -15.51
N ARG A 16 -8.52 -5.32 -14.75
CA ARG A 16 -9.22 -6.60 -14.78
C ARG A 16 -9.90 -6.86 -16.13
N ARG A 17 -10.58 -5.86 -16.71
CA ARG A 17 -11.19 -5.96 -18.04
C ARG A 17 -10.17 -6.24 -19.14
N HIS A 18 -8.96 -5.73 -19.01
CA HIS A 18 -7.86 -6.00 -19.94
C HIS A 18 -7.08 -7.28 -19.59
N LYS A 19 -7.54 -8.10 -18.62
CA LYS A 19 -6.91 -9.34 -18.17
C LYS A 19 -5.47 -9.19 -17.66
N PHE A 20 -5.13 -8.02 -17.14
CA PHE A 20 -3.84 -7.78 -16.48
C PHE A 20 -3.85 -8.18 -15.00
N VAL A 21 -5.04 -8.26 -14.39
CA VAL A 21 -5.27 -8.52 -12.98
C VAL A 21 -6.47 -9.44 -12.81
N GLU A 22 -6.32 -10.49 -12.02
CA GLU A 22 -7.40 -11.43 -11.66
C GLU A 22 -7.66 -11.40 -10.15
N SER A 23 -6.60 -11.21 -9.33
CA SER A 23 -6.67 -11.17 -7.87
C SER A 23 -6.27 -9.80 -7.32
N ILE A 24 -7.14 -9.20 -6.51
CA ILE A 24 -6.95 -7.88 -5.93
C ILE A 24 -7.02 -7.96 -4.41
N LEU A 25 -5.95 -7.56 -3.73
CA LEU A 25 -5.89 -7.47 -2.28
C LEU A 25 -6.11 -6.02 -1.83
N VAL A 26 -7.15 -5.77 -1.04
CA VAL A 26 -7.38 -4.48 -0.39
C VAL A 26 -6.91 -4.55 1.05
N VAL A 27 -5.93 -3.73 1.41
CA VAL A 27 -5.43 -3.59 2.78
C VAL A 27 -5.91 -2.26 3.33
N CYS A 28 -6.74 -2.29 4.37
CA CYS A 28 -7.38 -1.09 4.91
C CYS A 28 -7.46 -1.12 6.44
N PRO A 29 -7.81 0.01 7.10
CA PRO A 29 -8.19 0.02 8.51
C PRO A 29 -9.35 -0.97 8.80
N THR A 30 -9.31 -1.60 9.97
CA THR A 30 -10.34 -2.60 10.37
C THR A 30 -11.76 -2.07 10.24
N SER A 31 -11.98 -0.80 10.58
CA SER A 31 -13.29 -0.13 10.50
C SER A 31 -13.82 0.07 9.08
N LEU A 32 -12.95 0.03 8.07
CA LEU A 32 -13.31 0.28 6.68
C LEU A 32 -13.53 -0.99 5.85
N LYS A 33 -13.28 -2.19 6.39
CA LYS A 33 -13.40 -3.44 5.62
C LYS A 33 -14.77 -3.63 4.99
N TYR A 34 -15.83 -3.42 5.76
CA TYR A 34 -17.20 -3.61 5.28
C TYR A 34 -17.66 -2.49 4.34
N GLN A 35 -17.15 -1.27 4.53
CA GLN A 35 -17.37 -0.18 3.58
C GLN A 35 -16.73 -0.51 2.23
N TRP A 36 -15.48 -0.95 2.21
CA TRP A 36 -14.80 -1.40 1.00
C TRP A 36 -15.56 -2.51 0.30
N LYS A 37 -16.03 -3.52 1.05
CA LYS A 37 -16.86 -4.60 0.51
C LYS A 37 -18.09 -4.06 -0.18
N SER A 38 -18.87 -3.24 0.52
CA SER A 38 -20.11 -2.65 -0.02
C SER A 38 -19.87 -1.81 -1.27
N GLU A 39 -18.79 -1.01 -1.31
CA GLU A 39 -18.47 -0.19 -2.47
C GLU A 39 -18.03 -1.04 -3.67
N ILE A 40 -17.21 -2.07 -3.47
CA ILE A 40 -16.79 -2.99 -4.54
C ILE A 40 -18.03 -3.69 -5.13
N GLU A 41 -18.87 -4.31 -4.28
CA GLU A 41 -20.09 -5.00 -4.72
C GLU A 41 -21.01 -4.05 -5.49
N ARG A 42 -21.18 -2.81 -5.02
CA ARG A 42 -22.02 -1.80 -5.66
C ARG A 42 -21.53 -1.38 -7.05
N PHE A 43 -20.21 -1.21 -7.22
CA PHE A 43 -19.65 -0.63 -8.45
C PHE A 43 -19.19 -1.67 -9.46
N THR A 44 -18.95 -2.91 -9.05
CA THR A 44 -18.34 -3.91 -9.93
C THR A 44 -19.19 -5.16 -10.12
N GLY A 45 -20.02 -5.51 -9.14
CA GLY A 45 -20.71 -6.80 -9.08
C GLY A 45 -19.76 -8.00 -8.93
N ALA A 46 -18.48 -7.78 -8.66
CA ALA A 46 -17.49 -8.82 -8.47
C ALA A 46 -17.65 -9.50 -7.10
N ASP A 47 -17.14 -10.72 -6.98
CA ASP A 47 -17.09 -11.45 -5.73
C ASP A 47 -16.05 -10.83 -4.78
N VAL A 48 -16.44 -10.68 -3.51
CA VAL A 48 -15.64 -10.01 -2.48
C VAL A 48 -15.59 -10.84 -1.21
N MET A 49 -14.40 -11.12 -0.73
CA MET A 49 -14.16 -11.83 0.52
C MET A 49 -13.47 -10.93 1.55
N ILE A 50 -13.95 -10.94 2.80
CA ILE A 50 -13.22 -10.36 3.93
C ILE A 50 -12.39 -11.46 4.58
N VAL A 51 -11.06 -11.30 4.57
CA VAL A 51 -10.13 -12.24 5.20
C VAL A 51 -10.14 -12.03 6.71
N GLU A 52 -10.79 -12.96 7.43
CA GLU A 52 -10.95 -12.88 8.89
C GLU A 52 -11.13 -14.25 9.55
N GLY A 53 -11.05 -14.29 10.89
CA GLY A 53 -11.09 -15.52 11.67
C GLY A 53 -9.69 -15.98 12.11
N VAL A 54 -9.50 -17.27 12.38
CA VAL A 54 -8.22 -17.83 12.81
C VAL A 54 -7.21 -17.88 11.66
N VAL A 55 -5.92 -17.82 11.97
CA VAL A 55 -4.84 -17.72 10.97
C VAL A 55 -4.83 -18.86 9.96
N THR A 56 -5.10 -20.09 10.40
CA THR A 56 -5.14 -21.26 9.52
C THR A 56 -6.26 -21.18 8.49
N LYS A 57 -7.44 -20.68 8.90
CA LYS A 57 -8.56 -20.41 7.97
C LYS A 57 -8.19 -19.30 6.98
N ARG A 58 -7.60 -18.20 7.47
CA ARG A 58 -7.20 -17.08 6.59
C ARG A 58 -6.15 -17.49 5.57
N ALA A 59 -5.22 -18.38 5.95
CA ALA A 59 -4.23 -18.92 5.02
C ALA A 59 -4.88 -19.61 3.80
N LEU A 60 -5.97 -20.33 4.00
CA LEU A 60 -6.74 -20.93 2.91
C LEU A 60 -7.49 -19.85 2.09
N MET A 61 -8.05 -18.84 2.76
CA MET A 61 -8.80 -17.77 2.09
C MET A 61 -7.96 -16.97 1.10
N TYR A 62 -6.64 -16.82 1.33
CA TYR A 62 -5.76 -16.15 0.35
C TYR A 62 -5.64 -16.93 -0.97
N ASN A 63 -5.81 -18.26 -0.94
CA ASN A 63 -5.73 -19.12 -2.11
C ASN A 63 -7.09 -19.34 -2.82
N GLU A 64 -8.20 -18.85 -2.23
CA GLU A 64 -9.51 -18.92 -2.86
C GLU A 64 -9.56 -18.09 -4.15
N PRO A 65 -10.27 -18.55 -5.21
CA PRO A 65 -10.34 -17.84 -6.49
C PRO A 65 -11.31 -16.66 -6.46
N THR A 66 -11.25 -15.84 -5.39
CA THR A 66 -12.07 -14.64 -5.21
C THR A 66 -11.38 -13.44 -5.79
N THR A 67 -12.07 -12.65 -6.59
CA THR A 67 -11.50 -11.48 -7.27
C THR A 67 -10.98 -10.45 -6.29
N TYR A 68 -11.79 -10.06 -5.30
CA TYR A 68 -11.38 -9.09 -4.28
C TYR A 68 -11.26 -9.75 -2.90
N LYS A 69 -10.11 -9.59 -2.27
CA LYS A 69 -9.88 -9.98 -0.88
C LYS A 69 -9.59 -8.73 -0.06
N ILE A 70 -10.27 -8.57 1.07
CA ILE A 70 -10.13 -7.41 1.96
C ILE A 70 -9.55 -7.87 3.29
N VAL A 71 -8.47 -7.24 3.73
CA VAL A 71 -7.79 -7.56 4.98
C VAL A 71 -7.42 -6.29 5.76
N SER A 72 -7.41 -6.36 7.09
CA SER A 72 -6.90 -5.25 7.90
C SER A 72 -5.36 -5.28 7.96
N TYR A 73 -4.74 -4.10 8.20
CA TYR A 73 -3.29 -3.99 8.37
C TYR A 73 -2.72 -4.93 9.43
N HIS A 74 -3.38 -5.04 10.58
CA HIS A 74 -2.94 -5.94 11.66
C HIS A 74 -3.08 -7.41 11.30
N THR A 75 -4.19 -7.76 10.65
CA THR A 75 -4.42 -9.14 10.18
C THR A 75 -3.39 -9.50 9.12
N MET A 76 -3.18 -8.65 8.12
CA MET A 76 -2.17 -8.82 7.08
C MET A 76 -0.77 -9.02 7.68
N ALA A 77 -0.37 -8.22 8.66
CA ALA A 77 0.94 -8.34 9.30
C ALA A 77 1.13 -9.69 10.03
N ASN A 78 0.10 -10.16 10.71
CA ASN A 78 0.11 -11.48 11.34
C ASN A 78 0.16 -12.61 10.31
N ASP A 79 -0.58 -12.47 9.22
CA ASP A 79 -0.65 -13.48 8.17
C ASP A 79 0.66 -13.58 7.39
N VAL A 80 1.29 -12.46 7.06
CA VAL A 80 2.63 -12.43 6.46
C VAL A 80 3.67 -13.08 7.38
N ARG A 81 3.58 -12.86 8.69
CA ARG A 81 4.47 -13.52 9.65
C ARG A 81 4.31 -15.04 9.64
N TYR A 82 3.09 -15.54 9.43
CA TYR A 82 2.79 -16.97 9.39
C TYR A 82 3.11 -17.61 8.03
N LEU A 83 2.75 -16.94 6.93
CA LEU A 83 2.88 -17.44 5.56
C LEU A 83 4.24 -17.10 4.91
N GLY A 84 4.95 -16.10 5.43
CA GLY A 84 6.17 -15.55 4.82
C GLY A 84 5.88 -14.40 3.86
N HIS A 85 4.88 -14.53 2.99
CA HIS A 85 4.42 -13.51 2.04
C HIS A 85 2.93 -13.70 1.72
N ILE A 86 2.34 -12.75 1.01
CA ILE A 86 1.00 -12.82 0.43
C ILE A 86 1.11 -12.43 -1.05
N ASP A 87 0.51 -13.22 -1.93
CA ASP A 87 0.48 -12.96 -3.36
C ASP A 87 -0.86 -12.36 -3.79
N ALA A 88 -0.80 -11.39 -4.70
CA ALA A 88 -1.93 -10.84 -5.42
C ALA A 88 -1.42 -10.21 -6.73
N ASP A 89 -2.24 -10.10 -7.77
CA ASP A 89 -1.84 -9.36 -8.97
C ASP A 89 -1.79 -7.85 -8.70
N MET A 90 -2.72 -7.37 -7.88
CA MET A 90 -2.81 -5.97 -7.47
C MET A 90 -3.06 -5.84 -5.98
N VAL A 91 -2.37 -4.89 -5.34
CA VAL A 91 -2.67 -4.48 -3.97
C VAL A 91 -3.11 -3.02 -3.91
N ILE A 92 -4.19 -2.77 -3.18
CA ILE A 92 -4.69 -1.43 -2.86
C ILE A 92 -4.52 -1.23 -1.35
N MET A 93 -3.72 -0.24 -0.95
CA MET A 93 -3.47 0.09 0.45
C MET A 93 -4.17 1.40 0.79
N ASP A 94 -5.23 1.35 1.61
CA ASP A 94 -5.97 2.54 2.02
C ASP A 94 -5.43 3.11 3.33
N GLU A 95 -5.46 4.45 3.45
CA GLU A 95 -4.88 5.19 4.58
C GLU A 95 -3.40 4.84 4.79
N VAL A 96 -2.63 4.83 3.69
CA VAL A 96 -1.23 4.35 3.64
C VAL A 96 -0.28 5.14 4.56
N GLN A 97 -0.66 6.35 5.02
CA GLN A 97 0.11 7.10 6.01
C GLN A 97 0.30 6.33 7.33
N ARG A 98 -0.46 5.26 7.57
CA ARG A 98 -0.21 4.31 8.67
C ARG A 98 1.12 3.56 8.54
N LEU A 99 1.67 3.48 7.33
CA LEU A 99 2.92 2.79 6.99
C LEU A 99 4.13 3.73 6.95
N LYS A 100 3.95 5.00 7.32
CA LYS A 100 4.99 6.03 7.28
C LYS A 100 6.25 5.71 8.09
N ASN A 101 6.14 4.90 9.12
CA ASN A 101 7.28 4.44 9.91
C ASN A 101 7.83 3.14 9.33
N TRP A 102 8.92 3.24 8.60
CA TRP A 102 9.62 2.14 7.94
C TRP A 102 9.88 0.90 8.80
N ASN A 103 10.26 1.09 10.06
CA ASN A 103 10.67 0.02 10.97
C ASN A 103 9.51 -0.66 11.69
N THR A 104 8.25 -0.33 11.39
CA THR A 104 7.12 -1.00 12.04
C THR A 104 6.90 -2.40 11.47
N ILE A 105 6.39 -3.30 12.32
CA ILE A 105 6.02 -4.67 11.91
C ILE A 105 5.04 -4.62 10.72
N ILE A 106 4.10 -3.68 10.74
CA ILE A 106 3.09 -3.54 9.68
C ILE A 106 3.73 -3.09 8.36
N ALA A 107 4.62 -2.09 8.39
CA ALA A 107 5.31 -1.62 7.19
C ALA A 107 6.26 -2.71 6.62
N THR A 108 6.94 -3.45 7.48
CA THR A 108 7.77 -4.59 7.08
C THR A 108 6.93 -5.70 6.44
N ALA A 109 5.75 -5.98 6.98
CA ALA A 109 4.84 -6.96 6.40
C ALA A 109 4.25 -6.50 5.07
N ALA A 110 3.89 -5.22 4.94
CA ALA A 110 3.36 -4.66 3.68
C ALA A 110 4.35 -4.84 2.52
N ARG A 111 5.67 -4.70 2.77
CA ARG A 111 6.72 -4.95 1.77
C ARG A 111 6.88 -6.43 1.35
N ARG A 112 6.24 -7.35 2.07
CA ARG A 112 6.22 -8.78 1.72
C ARG A 112 4.94 -9.20 0.99
N ILE A 113 4.11 -8.23 0.61
CA ILE A 113 3.03 -8.50 -0.35
C ILE A 113 3.68 -8.49 -1.73
N ASN A 114 3.59 -9.63 -2.40
CA ASN A 114 4.08 -9.79 -3.76
C ASN A 114 2.95 -9.41 -4.72
N ALA A 115 3.02 -8.21 -5.29
CA ALA A 115 2.01 -7.71 -6.21
C ALA A 115 2.66 -7.02 -7.42
N ARG A 116 2.12 -7.27 -8.62
CA ARG A 116 2.57 -6.60 -9.84
C ARG A 116 2.18 -5.12 -9.88
N TYR A 117 1.01 -4.80 -9.34
CA TYR A 117 0.48 -3.44 -9.28
C TYR A 117 0.21 -3.04 -7.84
N THR A 118 0.69 -1.87 -7.45
CA THR A 118 0.46 -1.32 -6.11
C THR A 118 -0.19 0.05 -6.21
N VAL A 119 -1.32 0.23 -5.52
CA VAL A 119 -2.01 1.51 -5.36
C VAL A 119 -2.03 1.87 -3.89
N ALA A 120 -1.53 3.05 -3.57
CA ALA A 120 -1.53 3.60 -2.23
C ALA A 120 -2.47 4.81 -2.15
N LEU A 121 -3.44 4.77 -1.25
CA LEU A 121 -4.39 5.84 -1.01
C LEU A 121 -4.09 6.53 0.33
N SER A 122 -4.04 7.87 0.32
CA SER A 122 -3.86 8.66 1.53
C SER A 122 -4.90 9.77 1.62
N GLY A 123 -5.47 9.96 2.79
CA GLY A 123 -6.37 11.07 3.11
C GLY A 123 -5.63 12.34 3.51
N THR A 124 -4.39 12.20 3.94
CA THR A 124 -3.54 13.31 4.37
C THR A 124 -2.30 13.38 3.50
N PRO A 125 -1.84 14.58 3.11
CA PRO A 125 -0.58 14.74 2.43
C PRO A 125 0.56 14.15 3.29
N LEU A 126 1.55 13.54 2.64
CA LEU A 126 2.78 13.06 3.28
C LEU A 126 3.72 14.27 3.49
N GLU A 127 3.32 15.19 4.38
CA GLU A 127 3.90 16.55 4.42
C GLU A 127 5.01 16.73 5.44
N ASN A 128 5.14 15.85 6.44
CA ASN A 128 5.91 16.22 7.63
C ASN A 128 7.37 15.77 7.60
N LYS A 129 7.69 14.64 6.95
CA LYS A 129 9.05 14.12 6.90
C LYS A 129 9.31 13.40 5.59
N LEU A 130 10.46 13.67 5.02
CA LEU A 130 10.87 13.05 3.75
C LEU A 130 11.09 11.55 3.90
N GLU A 131 11.44 11.08 5.10
CA GLU A 131 11.56 9.68 5.45
C GLU A 131 10.21 8.94 5.42
N GLU A 132 9.13 9.63 5.81
CA GLU A 132 7.76 9.08 5.73
C GLU A 132 7.33 8.93 4.27
N PHE A 133 7.66 9.92 3.44
CA PHE A 133 7.47 9.86 2.01
C PHE A 133 8.23 8.70 1.37
N TYR A 134 9.53 8.54 1.72
CA TYR A 134 10.33 7.42 1.26
C TYR A 134 9.68 6.08 1.58
N SER A 135 9.22 5.91 2.82
CA SER A 135 8.57 4.67 3.28
C SER A 135 7.36 4.28 2.43
N VAL A 136 6.55 5.26 2.03
CA VAL A 136 5.38 5.02 1.17
C VAL A 136 5.77 4.79 -0.29
N MET A 137 6.72 5.57 -0.80
CA MET A 137 7.17 5.41 -2.20
C MET A 137 7.80 4.06 -2.45
N GLU A 138 8.52 3.50 -1.48
CA GLU A 138 9.11 2.17 -1.60
C GLU A 138 8.08 1.04 -1.64
N LEU A 139 6.89 1.24 -1.07
CA LEU A 139 5.78 0.30 -1.22
C LEU A 139 5.18 0.31 -2.63
N ILE A 140 5.23 1.47 -3.30
CA ILE A 140 4.69 1.65 -4.65
C ILE A 140 5.71 1.19 -5.69
N ASP A 141 6.95 1.62 -5.54
CA ASP A 141 8.07 1.30 -6.43
C ASP A 141 9.40 1.35 -5.66
N GLN A 142 9.89 0.21 -5.24
CA GLN A 142 11.11 0.07 -4.44
C GLN A 142 12.37 0.60 -5.12
N TYR A 143 12.35 0.81 -6.43
CA TYR A 143 13.50 1.31 -7.20
C TYR A 143 13.42 2.81 -7.48
N CYS A 144 12.29 3.44 -7.25
CA CYS A 144 12.04 4.85 -7.61
C CYS A 144 13.02 5.82 -6.94
N LEU A 145 13.25 5.65 -5.65
CA LEU A 145 14.09 6.55 -4.85
C LEU A 145 15.47 5.97 -4.53
N GLY A 146 15.73 4.72 -4.92
CA GLY A 146 16.96 4.00 -4.60
C GLY A 146 17.09 3.56 -3.14
N PRO A 147 18.21 2.95 -2.74
CA PRO A 147 18.42 2.49 -1.37
C PRO A 147 18.34 3.62 -0.35
N TYR A 148 17.83 3.34 0.85
CA TYR A 148 17.61 4.36 1.89
C TYR A 148 18.87 5.17 2.25
N TYR A 149 20.05 4.54 2.30
CA TYR A 149 21.29 5.25 2.62
C TYR A 149 21.67 6.28 1.56
N GLU A 150 21.46 5.98 0.26
CA GLU A 150 21.70 6.93 -0.83
C GLU A 150 20.65 8.06 -0.80
N PHE A 151 19.38 7.70 -0.63
CA PHE A 151 18.30 8.65 -0.44
C PHE A 151 18.60 9.62 0.70
N ARG A 152 19.00 9.11 1.87
CA ARG A 152 19.35 9.92 3.03
C ARG A 152 20.48 10.89 2.72
N ASN A 153 21.58 10.40 2.15
CA ASN A 153 22.74 11.23 1.82
C ASN A 153 22.42 12.31 0.77
N LYS A 154 21.56 11.98 -0.19
CA LYS A 154 21.20 12.87 -1.30
C LYS A 154 20.20 13.95 -0.90
N TYR A 155 19.27 13.66 0.01
CA TYR A 155 18.12 14.52 0.25
C TYR A 155 17.97 15.04 1.68
N ILE A 156 18.65 14.45 2.67
CA ILE A 156 18.52 14.81 4.07
C ILE A 156 19.84 15.41 4.59
N VAL A 157 19.72 16.54 5.29
CA VAL A 157 20.85 17.18 5.99
C VAL A 157 20.66 16.94 7.48
N THR A 158 21.67 16.38 8.12
CA THR A 158 21.68 16.11 9.57
C THR A 158 22.79 16.85 10.28
N ASP A 159 22.61 17.14 11.58
CA ASP A 159 23.66 17.61 12.45
C ASP A 159 24.61 16.48 12.89
N SER A 160 25.58 16.81 13.74
CA SER A 160 26.56 15.86 14.32
C SER A 160 25.91 14.78 15.19
N THR A 161 24.66 14.99 15.64
CA THR A 161 23.87 14.03 16.43
C THR A 161 22.93 13.19 15.56
N ALA A 162 23.05 13.26 14.23
CA ALA A 162 22.17 12.60 13.25
C ALA A 162 20.70 13.09 13.25
N LYS A 163 20.41 14.24 13.88
CA LYS A 163 19.09 14.88 13.83
C LYS A 163 18.92 15.63 12.51
N VAL A 164 17.76 15.49 11.88
CA VAL A 164 17.45 16.20 10.63
C VAL A 164 17.35 17.70 10.87
N ILE A 165 18.13 18.48 10.11
CA ILE A 165 18.13 19.95 10.13
C ILE A 165 17.30 20.49 8.97
N SER A 166 17.47 19.92 7.78
CA SER A 166 16.81 20.39 6.56
C SER A 166 16.77 19.31 5.48
N TYR A 167 16.07 19.60 4.41
CA TYR A 167 16.02 18.78 3.20
C TYR A 167 16.61 19.51 2.02
N LYS A 168 17.23 18.79 1.08
CA LYS A 168 17.85 19.32 -0.14
C LYS A 168 17.37 18.57 -1.38
N ASN A 169 17.60 19.13 -2.57
CA ASN A 169 17.26 18.50 -3.86
C ASN A 169 15.78 18.12 -4.02
N LEU A 170 14.86 18.86 -3.39
CA LEU A 170 13.43 18.53 -3.38
C LEU A 170 12.80 18.53 -4.78
N ASN A 171 13.32 19.32 -5.73
CA ASN A 171 12.85 19.33 -7.12
C ASN A 171 13.10 17.98 -7.83
N ASP A 172 14.19 17.30 -7.50
CA ASP A 172 14.48 15.97 -8.06
C ASP A 172 13.49 14.91 -7.54
N ILE A 173 13.21 14.96 -6.24
CA ILE A 173 12.16 14.09 -5.64
C ILE A 173 10.80 14.39 -6.25
N GLY A 174 10.45 15.67 -6.40
CA GLY A 174 9.18 16.09 -7.00
C GLY A 174 8.99 15.53 -8.40
N LYS A 175 10.01 15.56 -9.24
CA LYS A 175 9.99 14.96 -10.59
C LYS A 175 9.78 13.45 -10.54
N LYS A 176 10.56 12.72 -9.75
CA LYS A 176 10.43 11.27 -9.61
C LYS A 176 9.06 10.85 -9.07
N ALA A 177 8.52 11.62 -8.14
CA ALA A 177 7.22 11.36 -7.53
C ALA A 177 6.07 11.66 -8.50
N SER A 178 6.16 12.72 -9.32
CA SER A 178 5.06 13.15 -10.21
C SER A 178 4.66 12.10 -11.25
N GLU A 179 5.57 11.19 -11.61
CA GLU A 179 5.28 10.07 -12.51
C GLU A 179 4.40 8.99 -11.86
N ARG A 180 4.29 8.99 -10.53
CA ARG A 180 3.64 7.93 -9.73
C ARG A 180 2.51 8.46 -8.85
N LEU A 181 2.39 9.77 -8.69
CA LEU A 181 1.39 10.41 -7.84
C LEU A 181 0.28 11.06 -8.68
N ILE A 182 -0.96 10.75 -8.33
CA ILE A 182 -2.16 11.41 -8.85
C ILE A 182 -2.80 12.19 -7.69
N ARG A 183 -3.11 13.47 -7.90
CA ARG A 183 -3.78 14.34 -6.93
C ARG A 183 -5.21 14.63 -7.37
#